data_ff4f4fc98c11c53057e1b5ed14416e2e
#
_entry.id   ff4f4fc98c11c53057e1b5ed14416e2e
#
_cell.length_a   1.000
_cell.length_b   1.000
_cell.length_c   1.000
_cell.angle_alpha   90.00
_cell.angle_beta   90.00
_cell.angle_gamma   90.00
#
_symmetry.space_group_name_H-M   'P 1'
#
loop_
_entity.id
_entity.type
_entity.pdbx_description
1 polymer ?
#
loop_
_entity_poly.entity_id
_entity_poly.type
_entity_poly.pdbx_seq_one_letter_code
_entity_poly.pdbx_strand_id
1 'polypeptide(L)'
;MDKILIVVTNHSALGPKGKKTGLWLRELTDFYHEVKDRYGVDIVSTAADRVPIDPRSLVGAVTHKQTRNYYMDDDFMVQLKKPLLPEQVDPGDYAAIYFTGGHGTMMDFPDDKDLQELTREIYEQGGYVAAVCHGPSGIQNVRLSNGRLLVSGHVVTGFSDVEEKALGMYKHIPFSLEQVLKERGGLYKKASVPMAACTVVSGRLITGQNPASAKGVALKLLKQLETFRQKENEDVYVL
;
A
#
# COMPACT_ATOMS: atom_id res chain seq x y z
N MET A 1 12.97 -14.76 4.54
CA MET A 1 12.13 -13.56 4.35
C MET A 1 11.33 -13.29 5.62
N ASP A 2 11.84 -12.42 6.48
CA ASP A 2 11.23 -12.16 7.79
C ASP A 2 10.83 -10.70 7.99
N LYS A 3 10.84 -9.92 6.89
CA LYS A 3 10.46 -8.51 6.89
C LYS A 3 9.28 -8.24 5.97
N ILE A 4 8.58 -7.15 6.26
CA ILE A 4 7.57 -6.53 5.39
C ILE A 4 8.03 -5.11 5.07
N LEU A 5 8.04 -4.76 3.79
CA LEU A 5 8.37 -3.43 3.32
C LEU A 5 7.11 -2.58 3.20
N ILE A 6 7.10 -1.42 3.84
CA ILE A 6 5.98 -0.47 3.74
C ILE A 6 6.41 0.71 2.88
N VAL A 7 5.65 0.97 1.81
CA VAL A 7 5.88 2.09 0.89
C VAL A 7 5.01 3.26 1.27
N VAL A 8 5.62 4.44 1.42
CA VAL A 8 4.95 5.70 1.74
C VAL A 8 5.29 6.77 0.70
N THR A 9 4.34 7.66 0.40
CA THR A 9 4.56 8.76 -0.55
C THR A 9 5.45 9.85 0.03
N ASN A 10 6.24 10.49 -0.81
CA ASN A 10 6.94 11.74 -0.47
C ASN A 10 6.33 12.97 -1.16
N HIS A 11 5.20 12.81 -1.84
CA HIS A 11 4.54 13.92 -2.54
C HIS A 11 3.54 14.65 -1.64
N SER A 12 3.67 15.99 -1.56
CA SER A 12 2.94 16.82 -0.60
C SER A 12 1.86 17.73 -1.22
N ALA A 13 1.71 17.74 -2.56
CA ALA A 13 0.81 18.66 -3.25
C ALA A 13 -0.10 17.94 -4.26
N LEU A 14 -1.36 18.34 -4.35
CA LEU A 14 -2.33 17.74 -5.26
C LEU A 14 -3.00 18.82 -6.14
N GLY A 15 -3.04 18.52 -7.43
CA GLY A 15 -3.67 19.35 -8.44
C GLY A 15 -3.00 20.70 -8.69
N PRO A 16 -3.49 21.48 -9.67
CA PRO A 16 -2.83 22.72 -10.13
C PRO A 16 -2.70 23.82 -9.05
N LYS A 17 -3.53 23.76 -8.02
CA LYS A 17 -3.50 24.73 -6.90
C LYS A 17 -2.64 24.26 -5.72
N GLY A 18 -1.93 23.14 -5.85
CA GLY A 18 -1.05 22.62 -4.82
C GLY A 18 -1.75 22.35 -3.48
N LYS A 19 -2.93 21.73 -3.49
CA LYS A 19 -3.60 21.33 -2.25
C LYS A 19 -2.68 20.44 -1.43
N LYS A 20 -2.53 20.74 -0.14
CA LYS A 20 -1.74 19.87 0.75
C LYS A 20 -2.30 18.46 0.79
N THR A 21 -1.42 17.50 0.63
CA THR A 21 -1.69 16.07 0.70
C THR A 21 -0.48 15.33 1.26
N GLY A 22 -0.42 14.02 1.15
CA GLY A 22 0.65 13.17 1.63
C GLY A 22 0.14 11.79 2.01
N LEU A 23 0.86 11.13 2.89
CA LEU A 23 0.51 9.85 3.49
C LEU A 23 -0.81 9.93 4.28
N TRP A 24 -1.70 8.97 4.09
CA TRP A 24 -2.85 8.77 4.96
C TRP A 24 -2.41 7.97 6.20
N LEU A 25 -2.11 8.68 7.29
CA LEU A 25 -1.43 8.12 8.47
C LEU A 25 -2.10 6.87 9.04
N ARG A 26 -3.43 6.81 9.08
CA ARG A 26 -4.16 5.65 9.61
C ARG A 26 -3.88 4.37 8.82
N GLU A 27 -3.67 4.46 7.52
CA GLU A 27 -3.39 3.30 6.69
C GLU A 27 -2.02 2.68 7.00
N LEU A 28 -1.04 3.52 7.30
CA LEU A 28 0.24 3.07 7.81
C LEU A 28 0.09 2.44 9.21
N THR A 29 -0.53 3.16 10.14
CA THR A 29 -0.56 2.72 11.54
C THR A 29 -1.44 1.51 11.79
N ASP A 30 -2.57 1.36 11.08
CA ASP A 30 -3.45 0.19 11.21
C ASP A 30 -2.77 -1.06 10.64
N PHE A 31 -2.03 -0.93 9.53
CA PHE A 31 -1.28 -2.05 8.96
C PHE A 31 -0.06 -2.40 9.82
N TYR A 32 0.77 -1.42 10.16
CA TYR A 32 1.97 -1.59 10.98
C TYR A 32 1.65 -2.28 12.31
N HIS A 33 0.58 -1.88 12.97
CA HIS A 33 0.16 -2.45 14.26
C HIS A 33 -0.07 -3.96 14.21
N GLU A 34 -0.65 -4.45 13.11
CA GLU A 34 -0.97 -5.87 12.96
C GLU A 34 0.27 -6.71 12.62
N VAL A 35 1.28 -6.13 11.97
CA VAL A 35 2.42 -6.91 11.44
C VAL A 35 3.68 -6.83 12.29
N LYS A 36 3.92 -5.73 13.02
CA LYS A 36 5.19 -5.41 13.69
C LYS A 36 5.67 -6.41 14.75
N ASP A 37 4.76 -7.15 15.37
CA ASP A 37 5.09 -8.12 16.40
C ASP A 37 5.49 -9.51 15.83
N ARG A 38 5.32 -9.69 14.51
CA ARG A 38 5.60 -10.95 13.80
C ARG A 38 6.65 -10.83 12.72
N TYR A 39 6.84 -9.63 12.18
CA TYR A 39 7.78 -9.34 11.08
C TYR A 39 8.57 -8.08 11.38
N GLY A 40 9.84 -8.06 10.98
CA GLY A 40 10.58 -6.82 10.86
C GLY A 40 9.88 -5.90 9.85
N VAL A 41 9.88 -4.60 10.09
CA VAL A 41 9.23 -3.62 9.21
C VAL A 41 10.22 -2.54 8.85
N ASP A 42 10.43 -2.34 7.56
CA ASP A 42 11.17 -1.21 7.03
C ASP A 42 10.21 -0.30 6.24
N ILE A 43 10.46 1.01 6.28
CA ILE A 43 9.68 2.02 5.54
C ILE A 43 10.53 2.59 4.43
N VAL A 44 10.01 2.53 3.19
CA VAL A 44 10.63 3.05 1.98
C VAL A 44 9.76 4.13 1.35
N SER A 45 10.39 5.09 0.69
CA SER A 45 9.70 6.16 -0.04
C SER A 45 10.41 6.52 -1.34
N THR A 46 9.74 7.29 -2.19
CA THR A 46 10.27 7.82 -3.45
C THR A 46 11.36 8.88 -3.27
N ALA A 47 11.54 9.38 -2.04
CA ALA A 47 12.63 10.29 -1.68
C ALA A 47 13.01 10.12 -0.20
N ALA A 48 14.27 10.41 0.13
CA ALA A 48 14.81 10.30 1.50
C ALA A 48 14.47 11.52 2.38
N ASP A 49 13.48 12.29 2.01
CA ASP A 49 13.00 13.44 2.76
C ASP A 49 11.88 13.06 3.73
N ARG A 50 11.59 13.96 4.65
CA ARG A 50 10.50 13.76 5.59
C ARG A 50 9.18 13.49 4.88
N VAL A 51 8.55 12.36 5.21
CA VAL A 51 7.26 11.94 4.68
C VAL A 51 6.17 12.96 5.01
N PRO A 52 5.51 13.57 4.01
CA PRO A 52 4.40 14.48 4.25
C PRO A 52 3.17 13.70 4.69
N ILE A 53 2.53 14.13 5.77
CA ILE A 53 1.26 13.54 6.24
C ILE A 53 0.11 14.40 5.71
N ASP A 54 -0.90 13.77 5.12
CA ASP A 54 -2.09 14.47 4.66
C ASP A 54 -2.82 15.11 5.86
N PRO A 55 -3.02 16.44 5.87
CA PRO A 55 -3.65 17.12 7.00
C PRO A 55 -5.06 16.59 7.33
N ARG A 56 -5.79 16.06 6.35
CA ARG A 56 -7.12 15.48 6.56
C ARG A 56 -7.06 14.16 7.33
N SER A 57 -5.96 13.41 7.18
CA SER A 57 -5.77 12.16 7.93
C SER A 57 -5.50 12.44 9.42
N LEU A 58 -4.92 13.57 9.76
CA LEU A 58 -4.67 13.96 11.15
C LEU A 58 -5.97 14.32 11.89
N VAL A 59 -6.97 14.86 11.20
CA VAL A 59 -8.31 15.09 11.81
C VAL A 59 -8.91 13.76 12.26
N GLY A 60 -8.81 12.72 11.44
CA GLY A 60 -9.24 11.36 11.81
C GLY A 60 -8.37 10.72 12.90
N ALA A 61 -7.08 11.04 12.97
CA ALA A 61 -6.16 10.53 13.98
C ALA A 61 -6.53 10.97 15.40
N VAL A 62 -7.14 12.16 15.56
CA VAL A 62 -7.59 12.64 16.88
C VAL A 62 -8.63 11.69 17.50
N THR A 63 -9.50 11.11 16.68
CA THR A 63 -10.59 10.22 17.12
C THR A 63 -10.19 8.74 17.13
N HIS A 64 -9.17 8.34 16.33
CA HIS A 64 -8.70 6.97 16.27
C HIS A 64 -7.51 6.75 17.22
N LYS A 65 -7.79 6.18 18.39
CA LYS A 65 -6.83 6.04 19.51
C LYS A 65 -5.49 5.41 19.07
N GLN A 66 -5.51 4.35 18.27
CA GLN A 66 -4.31 3.66 17.81
C GLN A 66 -3.43 4.57 16.95
N THR A 67 -4.00 5.24 15.93
CA THR A 67 -3.26 6.17 15.07
C THR A 67 -2.71 7.35 15.87
N ARG A 68 -3.48 7.87 16.85
CA ARG A 68 -3.01 8.92 17.74
C ARG A 68 -1.82 8.48 18.58
N ASN A 69 -1.83 7.26 19.11
CA ASN A 69 -0.71 6.74 19.91
C ASN A 69 0.56 6.69 19.07
N TYR A 70 0.52 6.17 17.85
CA TYR A 70 1.67 6.16 16.93
C TYR A 70 2.11 7.57 16.52
N TYR A 71 1.17 8.49 16.29
CA TYR A 71 1.50 9.87 15.95
C TYR A 71 2.24 10.61 17.08
N MET A 72 1.98 10.24 18.34
CA MET A 72 2.63 10.79 19.53
C MET A 72 3.87 10.00 19.97
N ASP A 73 4.20 8.92 19.29
CA ASP A 73 5.36 8.07 19.55
C ASP A 73 6.53 8.55 18.69
N ASP A 74 7.52 9.16 19.35
CA ASP A 74 8.69 9.73 18.66
C ASP A 74 9.54 8.64 17.97
N ASP A 75 9.64 7.42 18.54
CA ASP A 75 10.40 6.32 17.98
C ASP A 75 9.73 5.78 16.70
N PHE A 76 8.41 5.77 16.64
CA PHE A 76 7.68 5.47 15.42
C PHE A 76 7.82 6.60 14.39
N MET A 77 7.60 7.84 14.80
CA MET A 77 7.59 9.00 13.90
C MET A 77 8.98 9.33 13.34
N VAL A 78 10.06 8.93 14.00
CA VAL A 78 11.43 9.14 13.48
C VAL A 78 11.67 8.37 12.17
N GLN A 79 11.01 7.22 11.98
CA GLN A 79 11.10 6.43 10.75
C GLN A 79 10.52 7.18 9.52
N LEU A 80 9.60 8.11 9.76
CA LEU A 80 9.02 8.97 8.71
C LEU A 80 9.82 10.24 8.44
N LYS A 81 10.87 10.51 9.22
CA LYS A 81 11.76 11.68 8.99
C LYS A 81 12.78 11.43 7.89
N LYS A 82 13.21 10.17 7.75
CA LYS A 82 14.18 9.75 6.72
C LYS A 82 13.91 8.28 6.36
N PRO A 83 12.91 8.00 5.52
CA PRO A 83 12.65 6.65 5.05
C PRO A 83 13.81 6.14 4.19
N LEU A 84 13.88 4.84 3.97
CA LEU A 84 14.78 4.23 3.01
C LEU A 84 14.39 4.66 1.58
N LEU A 85 15.36 4.57 0.66
CA LEU A 85 15.13 4.63 -0.77
C LEU A 85 15.07 3.21 -1.34
N PRO A 86 14.39 2.96 -2.47
CA PRO A 86 14.28 1.63 -3.08
C PRO A 86 15.64 0.96 -3.33
N GLU A 87 16.65 1.72 -3.78
CA GLU A 87 18.00 1.22 -4.04
C GLU A 87 18.79 0.81 -2.78
N GLN A 88 18.29 1.12 -1.60
CA GLN A 88 18.89 0.74 -0.31
C GLN A 88 18.30 -0.57 0.24
N VAL A 89 17.38 -1.19 -0.49
CA VAL A 89 16.58 -2.32 -0.04
C VAL A 89 16.95 -3.56 -0.85
N ASP A 90 17.28 -4.66 -0.16
CA ASP A 90 17.43 -5.97 -0.81
C ASP A 90 16.05 -6.67 -0.88
N PRO A 91 15.47 -6.89 -2.06
CA PRO A 91 14.17 -7.54 -2.19
C PRO A 91 14.12 -8.92 -1.56
N GLY A 92 15.26 -9.62 -1.46
CA GLY A 92 15.40 -10.95 -0.85
C GLY A 92 15.03 -11.01 0.65
N ASP A 93 15.07 -9.89 1.35
CA ASP A 93 14.73 -9.81 2.78
C ASP A 93 13.22 -9.84 3.04
N TYR A 94 12.38 -9.50 2.05
CA TYR A 94 10.97 -9.18 2.28
C TYR A 94 10.01 -10.26 1.81
N ALA A 95 9.17 -10.71 2.75
CA ALA A 95 8.04 -11.61 2.46
C ALA A 95 6.87 -10.88 1.79
N ALA A 96 6.80 -9.56 1.94
CA ALA A 96 5.76 -8.73 1.32
C ALA A 96 6.19 -7.28 1.17
N ILE A 97 5.57 -6.60 0.20
CA ILE A 97 5.59 -5.15 0.04
C ILE A 97 4.16 -4.60 0.15
N TYR A 98 3.98 -3.53 0.92
CA TYR A 98 2.69 -2.90 1.17
C TYR A 98 2.70 -1.42 0.82
N PHE A 99 1.85 -1.01 -0.10
CA PHE A 99 1.67 0.37 -0.54
C PHE A 99 0.56 1.04 0.29
N THR A 100 0.93 2.02 1.09
CA THR A 100 -0.02 2.89 1.77
C THR A 100 -0.70 3.83 0.78
N GLY A 101 -1.79 4.48 1.19
CA GLY A 101 -2.43 5.48 0.36
C GLY A 101 -2.27 6.91 0.88
N GLY A 102 -3.21 7.72 0.48
CA GLY A 102 -3.19 9.16 0.48
C GLY A 102 -3.00 9.68 -0.95
N HIS A 103 -3.58 10.82 -1.30
CA HIS A 103 -3.58 11.29 -2.69
C HIS A 103 -2.17 11.62 -3.23
N GLY A 104 -1.17 11.81 -2.35
CA GLY A 104 0.23 11.99 -2.77
C GLY A 104 0.75 10.84 -3.63
N THR A 105 0.35 9.61 -3.29
CA THR A 105 0.78 8.38 -3.99
C THR A 105 0.43 8.37 -5.48
N MET A 106 -0.61 9.08 -5.88
CA MET A 106 -1.01 9.18 -7.28
C MET A 106 -0.06 10.05 -8.12
N MET A 107 0.82 10.81 -7.46
CA MET A 107 1.76 11.72 -8.12
C MET A 107 3.16 11.13 -8.23
N ASP A 108 3.59 10.34 -7.24
CA ASP A 108 4.97 9.83 -7.18
C ASP A 108 5.11 8.32 -7.45
N PHE A 109 4.13 7.49 -7.08
CA PHE A 109 4.25 6.04 -7.24
C PHE A 109 4.16 5.52 -8.68
N PRO A 110 3.24 6.01 -9.56
CA PRO A 110 2.95 5.36 -10.84
C PRO A 110 4.17 5.23 -11.77
N ASP A 111 5.07 6.20 -11.74
CA ASP A 111 6.19 6.30 -12.67
C ASP A 111 7.55 6.02 -12.03
N ASP A 112 7.58 5.70 -10.73
CA ASP A 112 8.78 5.31 -10.00
C ASP A 112 9.24 3.92 -10.45
N LYS A 113 10.37 3.88 -11.17
CA LYS A 113 10.89 2.65 -11.77
C LYS A 113 11.53 1.73 -10.74
N ASP A 114 12.16 2.30 -9.73
CA ASP A 114 12.84 1.54 -8.69
C ASP A 114 11.82 0.83 -7.80
N LEU A 115 10.71 1.50 -7.46
CA LEU A 115 9.58 0.85 -6.78
C LEU A 115 8.91 -0.23 -7.63
N GLN A 116 8.77 -0.01 -8.95
CA GLN A 116 8.21 -1.02 -9.85
C GLN A 116 9.11 -2.26 -9.91
N GLU A 117 10.42 -2.08 -10.02
CA GLU A 117 11.39 -3.17 -10.07
C GLU A 117 11.43 -3.93 -8.75
N LEU A 118 11.58 -3.23 -7.63
CA LEU A 118 11.55 -3.79 -6.29
C LEU A 118 10.27 -4.63 -6.04
N THR A 119 9.11 -4.10 -6.47
CA THR A 119 7.83 -4.81 -6.35
C THR A 119 7.81 -6.08 -7.20
N ARG A 120 8.30 -6.00 -8.44
CA ARG A 120 8.42 -7.15 -9.32
C ARG A 120 9.28 -8.25 -8.70
N GLU A 121 10.46 -7.90 -8.19
CA GLU A 121 11.41 -8.84 -7.62
C GLU A 121 10.84 -9.51 -6.37
N ILE A 122 10.27 -8.75 -5.43
CA ILE A 122 9.58 -9.31 -4.26
C ILE A 122 8.46 -10.25 -4.69
N TYR A 123 7.66 -9.90 -5.70
CA TYR A 123 6.58 -10.75 -6.17
C TYR A 123 7.09 -12.02 -6.86
N GLU A 124 8.07 -11.92 -7.72
CA GLU A 124 8.56 -13.06 -8.53
C GLU A 124 9.34 -14.09 -7.71
N GLN A 125 9.98 -13.69 -6.61
CA GLN A 125 10.61 -14.62 -5.66
C GLN A 125 9.62 -15.31 -4.69
N GLY A 126 8.31 -15.08 -4.86
CA GLY A 126 7.28 -15.73 -4.03
C GLY A 126 6.63 -14.84 -2.99
N GLY A 127 7.10 -13.60 -2.82
CA GLY A 127 6.54 -12.62 -1.89
C GLY A 127 5.15 -12.13 -2.28
N TYR A 128 4.52 -11.42 -1.36
CA TYR A 128 3.17 -10.86 -1.52
C TYR A 128 3.23 -9.36 -1.83
N VAL A 129 2.26 -8.90 -2.60
CA VAL A 129 2.05 -7.46 -2.85
C VAL A 129 0.73 -7.04 -2.25
N ALA A 130 0.76 -6.03 -1.40
CA ALA A 130 -0.44 -5.47 -0.78
C ALA A 130 -0.54 -3.96 -1.05
N ALA A 131 -1.77 -3.44 -1.13
CA ALA A 131 -1.99 -2.00 -1.34
C ALA A 131 -3.35 -1.58 -0.79
N VAL A 132 -3.50 -0.31 -0.39
CA VAL A 132 -4.78 0.21 0.11
C VAL A 132 -5.07 1.60 -0.42
N CYS A 133 -6.36 1.93 -0.58
CA CYS A 133 -6.84 3.27 -0.92
C CYS A 133 -6.26 3.74 -2.27
N HIS A 134 -5.37 4.75 -2.27
CA HIS A 134 -4.63 5.20 -3.46
C HIS A 134 -3.31 4.44 -3.69
N GLY A 135 -2.86 3.62 -2.74
CA GLY A 135 -1.66 2.79 -2.85
C GLY A 135 -1.59 1.90 -4.11
N PRO A 136 -2.72 1.37 -4.64
CA PRO A 136 -2.70 0.63 -5.89
C PRO A 136 -2.19 1.43 -7.11
N SER A 137 -2.04 2.75 -7.02
CA SER A 137 -1.33 3.54 -8.04
C SER A 137 0.12 3.11 -8.22
N GLY A 138 0.78 2.58 -7.17
CA GLY A 138 2.15 2.07 -7.22
C GLY A 138 2.30 0.73 -7.93
N ILE A 139 1.22 -0.04 -8.03
CA ILE A 139 1.26 -1.36 -8.66
C ILE A 139 0.64 -1.39 -10.07
N GLN A 140 -0.01 -0.31 -10.50
CA GLN A 140 -0.73 -0.25 -11.78
C GLN A 140 0.18 -0.43 -13.00
N ASN A 141 1.43 -0.05 -12.91
CA ASN A 141 2.42 -0.10 -13.99
C ASN A 141 3.50 -1.17 -13.78
N VAL A 142 3.47 -1.92 -12.68
CA VAL A 142 4.43 -3.00 -12.41
C VAL A 142 4.32 -4.08 -13.49
N ARG A 143 5.42 -4.31 -14.20
CA ARG A 143 5.50 -5.28 -15.28
C ARG A 143 6.36 -6.47 -14.85
N LEU A 144 5.79 -7.66 -14.89
CA LEU A 144 6.47 -8.91 -14.58
C LEU A 144 7.44 -9.30 -15.70
N SER A 145 8.38 -10.18 -15.42
CA SER A 145 9.39 -10.68 -16.38
C SER A 145 8.78 -11.33 -17.62
N ASN A 146 7.56 -11.87 -17.52
CA ASN A 146 6.82 -12.41 -18.66
C ASN A 146 6.11 -11.34 -19.51
N GLY A 147 6.34 -10.05 -19.23
CA GLY A 147 5.77 -8.92 -19.93
C GLY A 147 4.36 -8.50 -19.51
N ARG A 148 3.67 -9.28 -18.66
CA ARG A 148 2.32 -8.96 -18.19
C ARG A 148 2.37 -7.91 -17.06
N LEU A 149 1.32 -7.10 -16.98
CA LEU A 149 1.14 -6.22 -15.81
C LEU A 149 0.72 -7.05 -14.58
N LEU A 150 1.26 -6.73 -13.42
CA LEU A 150 0.96 -7.41 -12.16
C LEU A 150 -0.55 -7.46 -11.86
N VAL A 151 -1.27 -6.38 -12.13
CA VAL A 151 -2.72 -6.29 -11.86
C VAL A 151 -3.58 -7.05 -12.89
N SER A 152 -3.02 -7.41 -14.05
CA SER A 152 -3.78 -8.00 -15.15
C SER A 152 -4.32 -9.40 -14.79
N GLY A 153 -5.64 -9.57 -14.88
CA GLY A 153 -6.35 -10.80 -14.55
C GLY A 153 -6.58 -11.01 -13.05
N HIS A 154 -6.04 -10.16 -12.19
CA HIS A 154 -6.29 -10.20 -10.76
C HIS A 154 -7.56 -9.43 -10.36
N VAL A 155 -8.28 -9.94 -9.35
CA VAL A 155 -9.31 -9.16 -8.68
C VAL A 155 -8.63 -8.11 -7.82
N VAL A 156 -8.94 -6.84 -8.07
CA VAL A 156 -8.32 -5.69 -7.39
C VAL A 156 -9.36 -4.70 -6.91
N THR A 157 -9.01 -3.93 -5.90
CA THR A 157 -9.76 -2.76 -5.45
C THR A 157 -8.80 -1.61 -5.14
N GLY A 158 -9.34 -0.42 -5.03
CA GLY A 158 -8.65 0.80 -4.65
C GLY A 158 -9.68 1.89 -4.40
N PHE A 159 -9.24 3.09 -4.11
CA PHE A 159 -10.15 4.21 -3.87
C PHE A 159 -11.00 4.48 -5.12
N SER A 160 -12.32 4.45 -4.95
CA SER A 160 -13.26 4.45 -6.07
C SER A 160 -13.64 5.85 -6.53
N ASP A 161 -14.06 5.98 -7.79
CA ASP A 161 -14.58 7.24 -8.35
C ASP A 161 -15.78 7.79 -7.56
N VAL A 162 -16.59 6.91 -6.97
CA VAL A 162 -17.72 7.33 -6.14
C VAL A 162 -17.22 7.98 -4.85
N GLU A 163 -16.20 7.41 -4.23
CA GLU A 163 -15.57 7.96 -3.02
C GLU A 163 -14.85 9.29 -3.31
N GLU A 164 -14.13 9.39 -4.45
CA GLU A 164 -13.52 10.65 -4.89
C GLU A 164 -14.55 11.77 -5.08
N LYS A 165 -15.66 11.45 -5.72
CA LYS A 165 -16.78 12.39 -5.92
C LYS A 165 -17.42 12.80 -4.63
N ALA A 166 -17.63 11.85 -3.70
CA ALA A 166 -18.20 12.11 -2.38
C ALA A 166 -17.32 13.05 -1.54
N LEU A 167 -15.98 12.95 -1.69
CA LEU A 167 -15.02 13.84 -1.04
C LEU A 167 -14.76 15.16 -1.80
N GLY A 168 -15.38 15.35 -2.97
CA GLY A 168 -15.15 16.52 -3.83
C GLY A 168 -13.72 16.58 -4.39
N MET A 169 -13.01 15.45 -4.43
CA MET A 169 -11.61 15.38 -4.84
C MET A 169 -11.42 14.96 -6.30
N TYR A 170 -12.44 14.38 -6.94
CA TYR A 170 -12.36 13.81 -8.29
C TYR A 170 -11.76 14.74 -9.35
N LYS A 171 -12.00 16.04 -9.27
CA LYS A 171 -11.45 17.05 -10.22
C LYS A 171 -10.02 17.49 -9.90
N HIS A 172 -9.44 16.99 -8.81
CA HIS A 172 -8.09 17.35 -8.38
C HIS A 172 -7.07 16.22 -8.57
N ILE A 173 -7.55 14.98 -8.74
CA ILE A 173 -6.70 13.82 -9.00
C ILE A 173 -6.16 13.85 -10.44
N PRO A 174 -4.94 13.35 -10.70
CA PRO A 174 -4.34 13.34 -12.04
C PRO A 174 -5.02 12.33 -12.97
N PHE A 175 -5.59 11.28 -12.44
CA PHE A 175 -6.30 10.21 -13.16
C PHE A 175 -7.29 9.51 -12.22
N SER A 176 -8.27 8.77 -12.78
CA SER A 176 -9.12 7.87 -12.02
C SER A 176 -8.39 6.56 -11.75
N LEU A 177 -8.11 6.25 -10.48
CA LEU A 177 -7.46 4.99 -10.11
C LEU A 177 -8.34 3.77 -10.48
N GLU A 178 -9.66 3.87 -10.25
CA GLU A 178 -10.63 2.82 -10.64
C GLU A 178 -10.56 2.52 -12.15
N GLN A 179 -10.48 3.55 -12.97
CA GLN A 179 -10.40 3.42 -14.43
C GLN A 179 -9.07 2.80 -14.86
N VAL A 180 -7.96 3.33 -14.37
CA VAL A 180 -6.63 2.85 -14.75
C VAL A 180 -6.43 1.39 -14.36
N LEU A 181 -6.87 0.96 -13.18
CA LEU A 181 -6.79 -0.44 -12.78
C LEU A 181 -7.57 -1.36 -13.74
N LYS A 182 -8.76 -0.92 -14.20
CA LYS A 182 -9.54 -1.65 -15.23
C LYS A 182 -8.82 -1.69 -16.59
N GLU A 183 -8.28 -0.57 -17.03
CA GLU A 183 -7.54 -0.45 -18.30
C GLU A 183 -6.27 -1.32 -18.30
N ARG A 184 -5.65 -1.50 -17.14
CA ARG A 184 -4.51 -2.41 -16.94
C ARG A 184 -4.90 -3.89 -16.84
N GLY A 185 -6.19 -4.22 -17.03
CA GLY A 185 -6.71 -5.59 -17.03
C GLY A 185 -7.08 -6.13 -15.65
N GLY A 186 -7.13 -5.28 -14.63
CA GLY A 186 -7.61 -5.63 -13.30
C GLY A 186 -9.13 -5.84 -13.26
N LEU A 187 -9.58 -6.89 -12.61
CA LEU A 187 -10.99 -7.17 -12.35
C LEU A 187 -11.44 -6.37 -11.13
N TYR A 188 -11.76 -5.11 -11.35
CA TYR A 188 -12.03 -4.17 -10.27
C TYR A 188 -13.31 -4.50 -9.49
N LYS A 189 -13.20 -4.59 -8.16
CA LYS A 189 -14.33 -4.74 -7.24
C LYS A 189 -14.37 -3.59 -6.23
N LYS A 190 -15.57 -3.25 -5.79
CA LYS A 190 -15.78 -2.27 -4.70
C LYS A 190 -16.95 -2.64 -3.81
N ALA A 191 -16.97 -2.09 -2.61
CA ALA A 191 -18.11 -2.20 -1.69
C ALA A 191 -19.35 -1.56 -2.29
N SER A 192 -20.52 -2.08 -1.94
CA SER A 192 -21.81 -1.50 -2.35
C SER A 192 -22.06 -0.13 -1.71
N VAL A 193 -21.51 0.09 -0.52
CA VAL A 193 -21.61 1.36 0.21
C VAL A 193 -20.24 2.06 0.16
N PRO A 194 -20.16 3.31 -0.32
CA PRO A 194 -18.92 4.08 -0.29
C PRO A 194 -18.37 4.19 1.13
N MET A 195 -17.04 4.22 1.27
CA MET A 195 -16.30 4.27 2.53
C MET A 195 -16.44 3.03 3.43
N ALA A 196 -17.26 2.03 3.07
CA ALA A 196 -17.25 0.74 3.74
C ALA A 196 -15.96 -0.03 3.44
N ALA A 197 -15.47 -0.79 4.44
CA ALA A 197 -14.28 -1.60 4.26
C ALA A 197 -14.50 -2.68 3.19
N CYS A 198 -13.59 -2.74 2.22
CA CYS A 198 -13.56 -3.77 1.20
C CYS A 198 -12.10 -4.21 0.98
N THR A 199 -11.83 -5.49 1.17
CA THR A 199 -10.50 -6.08 0.96
C THR A 199 -10.63 -7.32 0.12
N VAL A 200 -9.86 -7.40 -0.95
CA VAL A 200 -9.82 -8.56 -1.86
C VAL A 200 -8.45 -9.23 -1.82
N VAL A 201 -8.43 -10.53 -2.01
CA VAL A 201 -7.24 -11.37 -2.18
C VAL A 201 -7.35 -12.06 -3.53
N SER A 202 -6.33 -11.94 -4.35
CA SER A 202 -6.26 -12.59 -5.66
C SER A 202 -4.85 -13.18 -5.86
N GLY A 203 -4.67 -14.45 -5.55
CA GLY A 203 -3.35 -15.05 -5.47
C GLY A 203 -2.50 -14.35 -4.39
N ARG A 204 -1.33 -13.87 -4.77
CA ARG A 204 -0.41 -13.13 -3.88
C ARG A 204 -0.58 -11.61 -3.92
N LEU A 205 -1.68 -11.12 -4.52
CA LEU A 205 -2.04 -9.70 -4.54
C LEU A 205 -3.22 -9.45 -3.59
N ILE A 206 -3.06 -8.50 -2.65
CA ILE A 206 -4.05 -8.15 -1.63
C ILE A 206 -4.32 -6.66 -1.71
N THR A 207 -5.57 -6.26 -2.00
CA THR A 207 -5.89 -4.83 -2.10
C THR A 207 -7.07 -4.43 -1.22
N GLY A 208 -7.02 -3.23 -0.70
CA GLY A 208 -8.06 -2.60 0.11
C GLY A 208 -8.57 -1.31 -0.51
N GLN A 209 -9.87 -1.06 -0.43
CA GLN A 209 -10.51 0.04 -1.15
C GLN A 209 -10.22 1.43 -0.57
N ASN A 210 -10.14 1.55 0.76
CA ASN A 210 -10.14 2.83 1.48
C ASN A 210 -9.47 2.69 2.85
N PRO A 211 -9.32 3.77 3.63
CA PRO A 211 -8.65 3.71 4.94
C PRO A 211 -9.25 2.69 5.91
N ALA A 212 -10.56 2.43 5.86
CA ALA A 212 -11.20 1.43 6.70
C ALA A 212 -10.77 -0.01 6.35
N SER A 213 -10.16 -0.22 5.20
CA SER A 213 -9.71 -1.53 4.71
C SER A 213 -8.28 -1.90 5.17
N ALA A 214 -7.47 -0.95 5.68
CA ALA A 214 -6.05 -1.14 5.96
C ALA A 214 -5.78 -2.32 6.93
N LYS A 215 -6.49 -2.36 8.05
CA LYS A 215 -6.42 -3.49 8.99
C LYS A 215 -6.80 -4.82 8.33
N GLY A 216 -7.85 -4.83 7.50
CA GLY A 216 -8.28 -6.02 6.76
C GLY A 216 -7.21 -6.52 5.77
N VAL A 217 -6.46 -5.62 5.13
CA VAL A 217 -5.32 -5.96 4.26
C VAL A 217 -4.23 -6.64 5.08
N ALA A 218 -3.83 -6.07 6.22
CA ALA A 218 -2.81 -6.64 7.09
C ALA A 218 -3.18 -8.05 7.57
N LEU A 219 -4.39 -8.23 8.09
CA LEU A 219 -4.86 -9.53 8.60
C LEU A 219 -4.92 -10.60 7.50
N LYS A 220 -5.34 -10.23 6.29
CA LYS A 220 -5.36 -11.16 5.16
C LYS A 220 -3.94 -11.50 4.69
N LEU A 221 -3.02 -10.53 4.68
CA LEU A 221 -1.62 -10.78 4.39
C LEU A 221 -1.00 -11.75 5.39
N LEU A 222 -1.15 -11.49 6.68
CA LEU A 222 -0.65 -12.38 7.74
C LEU A 222 -1.17 -13.80 7.59
N LYS A 223 -2.46 -13.97 7.33
CA LYS A 223 -3.06 -15.30 7.10
C LYS A 223 -2.44 -16.02 5.89
N GLN A 224 -2.16 -15.29 4.79
CA GLN A 224 -1.53 -15.88 3.61
C GLN A 224 -0.09 -16.30 3.89
N LEU A 225 0.68 -15.46 4.57
CA LEU A 225 2.07 -15.75 4.96
C LEU A 225 2.16 -16.96 5.92
N GLU A 226 1.25 -17.07 6.88
CA GLU A 226 1.16 -18.24 7.78
C GLU A 226 0.86 -19.53 7.01
N THR A 227 -0.10 -19.49 6.08
CA THR A 227 -0.46 -20.66 5.25
C THR A 227 0.71 -21.08 4.37
N PHE A 228 1.47 -20.13 3.83
CA PHE A 228 2.64 -20.44 3.01
C PHE A 228 3.74 -21.14 3.86
N ARG A 229 4.07 -20.61 5.03
CA ARG A 229 5.06 -21.22 5.94
C ARG A 229 4.67 -22.62 6.41
N GLN A 230 3.38 -22.89 6.65
CA GLN A 230 2.91 -24.23 7.02
C GLN A 230 3.16 -25.24 5.90
N LYS A 231 2.87 -24.89 4.65
CA LYS A 231 3.13 -25.75 3.49
C LYS A 231 4.62 -26.04 3.29
N GLU A 232 5.48 -25.02 3.38
CA GLU A 232 6.94 -25.23 3.29
C GLU A 232 7.45 -26.20 4.37
N ASN A 233 6.93 -26.10 5.60
CA ASN A 233 7.29 -27.01 6.66
C ASN A 233 6.77 -28.44 6.43
N GLU A 234 5.58 -28.62 5.89
CA GLU A 234 5.02 -29.95 5.55
C GLU A 234 5.84 -30.63 4.44
N ASP A 235 6.24 -29.88 3.41
CA ASP A 235 7.03 -30.40 2.29
C ASP A 235 8.45 -30.84 2.73
N VAL A 236 9.01 -30.25 3.77
CA VAL A 236 10.33 -30.62 4.32
C VAL A 236 10.27 -31.96 5.09
N TYR A 237 9.12 -32.36 5.62
CA TYR A 237 8.97 -33.62 6.38
C TYR A 237 8.55 -34.82 5.49
N VAL A 238 8.34 -34.62 4.19
CA VAL A 238 7.93 -35.67 3.24
C VAL A 238 9.11 -36.24 2.43
N LEU A 239 10.32 -35.73 2.65
CA LEU A 239 11.59 -36.22 2.09
C LEU A 239 12.38 -36.99 3.13
#